data_f37c0f1277c6f9c833b97b085ad79872
#
_entry.id   f37c0f1277c6f9c833b97b085ad79872
#
_cell.length_a   1.000
_cell.length_b   1.000
_cell.length_c   1.000
_cell.angle_alpha   90.00
_cell.angle_beta   90.00
_cell.angle_gamma   90.00
#
_symmetry.space_group_name_H-M   'P 1'
#
loop_
_entity.id
_entity.type
_entity.pdbx_description
1 polymer ?
#
loop_
_entity_poly.entity_id
_entity_poly.type
_entity_poly.pdbx_seq_one_letter_code
_entity_poly.pdbx_strand_id
1 'polypeptide(L)'
;MKSIVLLYLLFITVAHGESVCDAISFVNRAGWGAREPTSITNLTTKPLSLFAIHHAEDPPSCYDDESCVERVKEIQIFHQHNQSWVDIGYHFLVGENGKVYEGRGWDRQAAHSPGWNNDAYSISFIGNFSTSSPNEKALKTARSWMNCGVERHYVTKDFYVITHRQSQRPGYTTW
;
A
#
# COMPACT_ATOMS: atom_id res chain seq x y z
N MET A 1 9.42 -0.79 68.68
CA MET A 1 8.38 -0.77 67.67
C MET A 1 9.02 -0.40 66.37
N LYS A 2 9.15 -1.34 65.38
CA LYS A 2 9.75 -1.08 64.08
C LYS A 2 8.60 -0.85 63.08
N SER A 3 8.48 0.37 62.57
CA SER A 3 7.50 0.70 61.51
C SER A 3 7.96 0.11 60.18
N ILE A 4 7.16 -0.77 59.62
CA ILE A 4 7.34 -1.29 58.27
C ILE A 4 6.65 -0.31 57.32
N VAL A 5 7.42 0.41 56.50
CA VAL A 5 6.91 1.24 55.41
C VAL A 5 6.68 0.32 54.20
N LEU A 6 5.42 0.06 53.87
CA LEU A 6 5.04 -0.72 52.71
C LEU A 6 5.04 0.19 51.47
N LEU A 7 6.07 0.02 50.63
CA LEU A 7 6.19 0.77 49.39
C LEU A 7 5.28 0.11 48.32
N TYR A 8 4.13 0.74 48.01
CA TYR A 8 3.29 0.34 46.91
C TYR A 8 3.91 0.81 45.58
N LEU A 9 4.51 -0.10 44.85
CA LEU A 9 4.88 0.14 43.45
C LEU A 9 3.61 0.11 42.61
N LEU A 10 3.12 1.29 42.23
CA LEU A 10 2.08 1.47 41.22
C LEU A 10 2.71 1.14 39.84
N PHE A 11 2.44 -0.06 39.33
CA PHE A 11 2.68 -0.38 37.93
C PHE A 11 1.65 0.38 37.09
N ILE A 12 2.06 1.51 36.51
CA ILE A 12 1.28 2.19 35.48
C ILE A 12 1.40 1.32 34.22
N THR A 13 0.40 0.50 33.95
CA THR A 13 0.25 -0.16 32.65
C THR A 13 -0.16 0.92 31.67
N VAL A 14 0.80 1.38 30.86
CA VAL A 14 0.50 2.20 29.68
C VAL A 14 -0.23 1.28 28.72
N ALA A 15 -1.54 1.47 28.57
CA ALA A 15 -2.30 0.82 27.51
C ALA A 15 -1.76 1.36 26.19
N HIS A 16 -0.94 0.58 25.51
CA HIS A 16 -0.59 0.86 24.11
C HIS A 16 -1.88 0.64 23.32
N GLY A 17 -2.41 1.70 22.72
CA GLY A 17 -3.49 1.58 21.76
C GLY A 17 -3.08 0.59 20.67
N GLU A 18 -3.99 -0.28 20.24
CA GLU A 18 -3.72 -1.20 19.15
C GLU A 18 -3.25 -0.41 17.92
N SER A 19 -2.13 -0.85 17.34
CA SER A 19 -1.59 -0.28 16.12
C SER A 19 -2.58 -0.46 14.96
N VAL A 20 -2.84 0.61 14.22
CA VAL A 20 -3.66 0.52 13.00
C VAL A 20 -3.08 -0.50 12.02
N CYS A 21 -1.75 -0.63 11.99
CA CYS A 21 -1.05 -1.56 11.13
C CYS A 21 -1.35 -3.03 11.46
N ASP A 22 -1.51 -3.37 12.74
CA ASP A 22 -1.69 -4.76 13.20
C ASP A 22 -3.07 -5.33 12.83
N ALA A 23 -4.05 -4.46 12.61
CA ALA A 23 -5.39 -4.84 12.19
C ALA A 23 -5.50 -5.11 10.67
N ILE A 24 -4.43 -4.88 9.89
CA ILE A 24 -4.44 -4.99 8.44
C ILE A 24 -3.84 -6.33 8.00
N SER A 25 -4.61 -7.09 7.21
CA SER A 25 -4.09 -8.28 6.56
C SER A 25 -3.13 -7.87 5.43
N PHE A 26 -1.83 -8.07 5.65
CA PHE A 26 -0.76 -7.71 4.73
C PHE A 26 -0.04 -8.95 4.22
N VAL A 27 0.16 -9.03 2.92
CA VAL A 27 0.89 -10.10 2.23
C VAL A 27 2.15 -9.50 1.62
N ASN A 28 3.30 -9.83 2.18
CA ASN A 28 4.59 -9.35 1.68
C ASN A 28 4.96 -10.05 0.36
N ARG A 29 6.04 -9.60 -0.27
CA ARG A 29 6.52 -10.13 -1.55
C ARG A 29 6.76 -11.66 -1.52
N ALA A 30 7.33 -12.18 -0.47
CA ALA A 30 7.54 -13.64 -0.31
C ALA A 30 6.20 -14.38 -0.19
N GLY A 31 5.22 -13.80 0.53
CA GLY A 31 3.90 -14.39 0.76
C GLY A 31 3.06 -14.57 -0.51
N TRP A 32 3.23 -13.72 -1.53
CA TRP A 32 2.58 -13.91 -2.83
C TRP A 32 3.49 -14.46 -3.92
N GLY A 33 4.76 -14.80 -3.59
CA GLY A 33 5.70 -15.40 -4.51
C GLY A 33 6.20 -14.44 -5.60
N ALA A 34 6.52 -13.21 -5.23
CA ALA A 34 7.04 -12.19 -6.13
C ALA A 34 8.33 -12.64 -6.83
N ARG A 35 8.46 -12.27 -8.08
CA ARG A 35 9.71 -12.37 -8.80
C ARG A 35 10.68 -11.28 -8.32
N GLU A 36 11.98 -11.53 -8.46
CA GLU A 36 12.98 -10.52 -8.16
C GLU A 36 12.89 -9.35 -9.14
N PRO A 37 13.09 -8.10 -8.66
CA PRO A 37 13.23 -6.95 -9.53
C PRO A 37 14.56 -7.04 -10.30
N THR A 38 14.57 -6.57 -11.56
CA THR A 38 15.81 -6.53 -12.35
C THR A 38 16.74 -5.40 -11.91
N SER A 39 16.21 -4.37 -11.26
CA SER A 39 16.98 -3.35 -10.56
C SER A 39 16.11 -2.67 -9.47
N ILE A 40 16.78 -2.02 -8.52
CA ILE A 40 16.12 -1.31 -7.42
C ILE A 40 16.64 0.12 -7.36
N THR A 41 15.71 1.07 -7.31
CA THR A 41 15.98 2.48 -6.99
C THR A 41 15.23 2.80 -5.70
N ASN A 42 15.92 3.30 -4.69
CA ASN A 42 15.29 3.69 -3.44
C ASN A 42 14.73 5.12 -3.52
N LEU A 43 13.66 5.37 -2.76
CA LEU A 43 13.18 6.72 -2.52
C LEU A 43 14.25 7.52 -1.78
N THR A 44 14.49 8.74 -2.25
CA THR A 44 15.48 9.66 -1.66
C THR A 44 14.90 10.53 -0.55
N THR A 45 13.59 10.69 -0.53
CA THR A 45 12.87 11.56 0.42
C THR A 45 11.76 10.76 1.12
N LYS A 46 11.72 10.84 2.44
CA LYS A 46 10.65 10.34 3.32
C LYS A 46 10.56 11.26 4.56
N PRO A 47 9.39 11.46 5.16
CA PRO A 47 8.07 10.97 4.74
C PRO A 47 7.53 11.68 3.49
N LEU A 48 6.71 10.98 2.68
CA LEU A 48 5.97 11.58 1.58
C LEU A 48 4.61 12.11 2.06
N SER A 49 4.05 13.08 1.33
CA SER A 49 2.77 13.70 1.68
C SER A 49 1.64 13.36 0.71
N LEU A 50 1.84 12.39 -0.17
CA LEU A 50 0.89 12.11 -1.24
C LEU A 50 0.70 10.61 -1.49
N PHE A 51 -0.56 10.21 -1.69
CA PHE A 51 -0.94 8.94 -2.30
C PHE A 51 -1.60 9.15 -3.65
N ALA A 52 -1.19 8.39 -4.66
CA ALA A 52 -1.86 8.27 -5.93
C ALA A 52 -2.65 6.94 -5.97
N ILE A 53 -3.95 7.04 -6.21
CA ILE A 53 -4.84 5.87 -6.28
C ILE A 53 -5.00 5.46 -7.74
N HIS A 54 -4.83 4.17 -7.96
CA HIS A 54 -4.95 3.50 -9.24
C HIS A 54 -5.91 2.32 -9.16
N HIS A 55 -6.28 1.81 -10.32
CA HIS A 55 -6.79 0.46 -10.49
C HIS A 55 -5.89 -0.28 -11.50
N ALA A 56 -5.92 -1.59 -11.47
CA ALA A 56 -5.07 -2.37 -12.37
C ALA A 56 -5.65 -2.48 -13.77
N GLU A 57 -6.97 -2.27 -13.92
CA GLU A 57 -7.78 -2.45 -15.12
C GLU A 57 -7.85 -3.92 -15.56
N ASP A 58 -6.72 -4.53 -15.82
CA ASP A 58 -6.54 -5.95 -16.10
C ASP A 58 -5.38 -6.47 -15.20
N PRO A 59 -5.48 -7.60 -14.58
CA PRO A 59 -6.53 -8.64 -14.60
C PRO A 59 -7.82 -8.25 -13.83
N PRO A 60 -8.90 -9.05 -13.96
CA PRO A 60 -10.17 -8.79 -13.26
C PRO A 60 -10.02 -8.82 -11.73
N SER A 61 -11.01 -8.27 -11.03
CA SER A 61 -11.07 -8.26 -9.57
C SER A 61 -10.96 -9.67 -8.95
N CYS A 62 -10.44 -9.73 -7.75
CA CYS A 62 -10.26 -10.96 -6.98
C CYS A 62 -10.91 -10.84 -5.60
N TYR A 63 -11.53 -11.91 -5.10
CA TYR A 63 -12.36 -11.89 -3.88
C TYR A 63 -11.87 -12.85 -2.79
N ASP A 64 -10.91 -13.72 -3.09
CA ASP A 64 -10.27 -14.66 -2.18
C ASP A 64 -8.74 -14.56 -2.27
N ASP A 65 -8.05 -15.24 -1.37
CA ASP A 65 -6.60 -15.13 -1.23
C ASP A 65 -5.84 -15.71 -2.43
N GLU A 66 -6.30 -16.83 -2.95
CA GLU A 66 -5.66 -17.55 -4.05
C GLU A 66 -5.74 -16.74 -5.35
N SER A 67 -6.95 -16.32 -5.71
CA SER A 67 -7.18 -15.49 -6.89
C SER A 67 -6.43 -14.15 -6.80
N CYS A 68 -6.40 -13.49 -5.63
CA CYS A 68 -5.69 -12.22 -5.50
C CYS A 68 -4.17 -12.38 -5.63
N VAL A 69 -3.59 -13.45 -5.09
CA VAL A 69 -2.16 -13.76 -5.28
C VAL A 69 -1.84 -13.98 -6.76
N GLU A 70 -2.70 -14.71 -7.48
CA GLU A 70 -2.53 -14.90 -8.93
C GLU A 70 -2.58 -13.57 -9.68
N ARG A 71 -3.56 -12.69 -9.38
CA ARG A 71 -3.67 -11.39 -10.04
C ARG A 71 -2.47 -10.50 -9.79
N VAL A 72 -1.91 -10.48 -8.57
CA VAL A 72 -0.69 -9.71 -8.28
C VAL A 72 0.50 -10.21 -9.10
N LYS A 73 0.64 -11.55 -9.26
CA LYS A 73 1.68 -12.15 -10.12
C LYS A 73 1.48 -11.78 -11.58
N GLU A 74 0.26 -11.84 -12.10
CA GLU A 74 -0.06 -11.46 -13.47
C GLU A 74 0.31 -9.99 -13.75
N ILE A 75 -0.04 -9.08 -12.83
CA ILE A 75 0.33 -7.66 -12.93
C ILE A 75 1.86 -7.50 -12.93
N GLN A 76 2.59 -8.20 -12.07
CA GLN A 76 4.05 -8.11 -12.06
C GLN A 76 4.65 -8.65 -13.37
N ILE A 77 4.17 -9.78 -13.85
CA ILE A 77 4.63 -10.38 -15.11
C ILE A 77 4.37 -9.43 -16.27
N PHE A 78 3.18 -8.84 -16.36
CA PHE A 78 2.85 -7.86 -17.40
C PHE A 78 3.80 -6.66 -17.34
N HIS A 79 4.05 -6.09 -16.16
CA HIS A 79 4.95 -4.96 -16.01
C HIS A 79 6.39 -5.30 -16.39
N GLN A 80 6.91 -6.48 -15.98
CA GLN A 80 8.28 -6.85 -16.28
C GLN A 80 8.47 -7.30 -17.74
N HIS A 81 7.54 -8.06 -18.31
CA HIS A 81 7.70 -8.65 -19.65
C HIS A 81 7.15 -7.77 -20.77
N ASN A 82 5.95 -7.20 -20.59
CA ASN A 82 5.30 -6.44 -21.66
C ASN A 82 5.69 -4.97 -21.64
N GLN A 83 5.88 -4.38 -20.45
CA GLN A 83 6.29 -2.98 -20.30
C GLN A 83 7.80 -2.81 -20.13
N SER A 84 8.56 -3.91 -19.99
CA SER A 84 10.01 -3.89 -19.76
C SER A 84 10.39 -3.09 -18.50
N TRP A 85 9.52 -3.03 -17.50
CA TRP A 85 9.80 -2.38 -16.24
C TRP A 85 10.64 -3.29 -15.34
N VAL A 86 11.36 -2.68 -14.42
CA VAL A 86 12.25 -3.41 -13.50
C VAL A 86 11.49 -4.28 -12.50
N ASP A 87 10.22 -3.97 -12.22
CA ASP A 87 9.35 -4.66 -11.25
C ASP A 87 7.89 -4.24 -11.47
N ILE A 88 6.97 -4.77 -10.65
CA ILE A 88 5.60 -4.28 -10.53
C ILE A 88 5.61 -2.74 -10.33
N GLY A 89 4.70 -2.02 -10.97
CA GLY A 89 4.71 -0.57 -11.01
C GLY A 89 4.29 0.13 -9.72
N TYR A 90 3.53 -0.55 -8.86
CA TYR A 90 2.89 0.04 -7.68
C TYR A 90 3.66 -0.23 -6.40
N HIS A 91 3.50 0.66 -5.39
CA HIS A 91 4.01 0.41 -4.05
C HIS A 91 3.20 -0.68 -3.34
N PHE A 92 1.87 -0.58 -3.42
CA PHE A 92 0.94 -1.52 -2.79
C PHE A 92 -0.26 -1.78 -3.70
N LEU A 93 -0.83 -2.99 -3.56
CA LEU A 93 -2.07 -3.36 -4.23
C LEU A 93 -3.10 -3.77 -3.18
N VAL A 94 -4.38 -3.59 -3.49
CA VAL A 94 -5.49 -3.97 -2.60
C VAL A 94 -6.49 -4.79 -3.39
N GLY A 95 -6.78 -6.00 -2.91
CA GLY A 95 -7.80 -6.88 -3.48
C GLY A 95 -9.18 -6.65 -2.85
N GLU A 96 -10.23 -7.06 -3.56
CA GLU A 96 -11.60 -7.08 -3.04
C GLU A 96 -11.77 -8.02 -1.83
N ASN A 97 -10.81 -8.94 -1.61
CA ASN A 97 -10.69 -9.74 -0.38
C ASN A 97 -10.28 -8.92 0.85
N GLY A 98 -9.96 -7.63 0.69
CA GLY A 98 -9.58 -6.71 1.76
C GLY A 98 -8.18 -6.93 2.31
N LYS A 99 -7.25 -7.47 1.52
CA LYS A 99 -5.83 -7.57 1.87
C LYS A 99 -4.99 -6.59 1.09
N VAL A 100 -3.89 -6.15 1.72
CA VAL A 100 -2.84 -5.37 1.07
C VAL A 100 -1.75 -6.34 0.59
N TYR A 101 -1.32 -6.17 -0.63
CA TYR A 101 -0.21 -6.91 -1.24
C TYR A 101 0.96 -5.96 -1.47
N GLU A 102 2.15 -6.36 -1.03
CA GLU A 102 3.36 -5.56 -1.21
C GLU A 102 3.81 -5.59 -2.68
N GLY A 103 3.84 -4.43 -3.31
CA GLY A 103 4.51 -4.23 -4.58
C GLY A 103 5.98 -3.85 -4.38
N ARG A 104 6.32 -2.57 -4.58
CA ARG A 104 7.67 -2.04 -4.28
C ARG A 104 7.88 -1.67 -2.81
N GLY A 105 6.81 -1.66 -1.99
CA GLY A 105 6.90 -1.32 -0.57
C GLY A 105 7.16 0.16 -0.31
N TRP A 106 7.56 0.49 0.91
CA TRP A 106 7.73 1.89 1.38
C TRP A 106 9.05 2.55 1.00
N ASP A 107 10.07 1.76 0.64
CA ASP A 107 11.44 2.27 0.52
C ASP A 107 11.91 2.45 -0.93
N ARG A 108 11.18 1.90 -1.89
CA ARG A 108 11.57 1.88 -3.30
C ARG A 108 10.75 2.86 -4.13
N GLN A 109 11.41 3.51 -5.09
CA GLN A 109 10.74 4.29 -6.13
C GLN A 109 9.81 3.40 -6.95
N ALA A 110 8.59 3.86 -7.21
CA ALA A 110 7.62 3.16 -8.05
C ALA A 110 7.67 3.62 -9.52
N ALA A 111 6.80 3.02 -10.37
CA ALA A 111 6.62 3.39 -11.77
C ALA A 111 5.11 3.44 -12.07
N HIS A 112 4.38 4.33 -11.39
CA HIS A 112 2.92 4.40 -11.45
C HIS A 112 2.37 5.65 -12.16
N SER A 113 3.12 6.76 -12.10
CA SER A 113 2.71 8.03 -12.69
C SER A 113 3.94 8.86 -13.04
N PRO A 114 4.19 9.15 -14.33
CA PRO A 114 5.28 10.03 -14.73
C PRO A 114 5.23 11.37 -13.98
N GLY A 115 6.37 11.78 -13.43
CA GLY A 115 6.50 13.00 -12.62
C GLY A 115 6.15 12.84 -11.14
N TRP A 116 5.56 11.69 -10.70
CA TRP A 116 5.14 11.47 -9.32
C TRP A 116 5.78 10.24 -8.67
N ASN A 117 6.60 9.50 -9.41
CA ASN A 117 7.16 8.23 -8.95
C ASN A 117 8.07 8.34 -7.72
N ASN A 118 8.62 9.53 -7.44
CA ASN A 118 9.43 9.84 -6.25
C ASN A 118 8.66 10.58 -5.15
N ASP A 119 7.52 11.18 -5.49
CA ASP A 119 6.86 12.16 -4.64
C ASP A 119 5.52 11.66 -4.09
N ALA A 120 5.04 10.50 -4.59
CA ALA A 120 3.80 9.89 -4.16
C ALA A 120 3.95 8.39 -3.94
N TYR A 121 3.37 7.88 -2.85
CA TYR A 121 3.06 6.45 -2.77
C TYR A 121 1.88 6.11 -3.66
N SER A 122 1.84 4.88 -4.17
CA SER A 122 0.71 4.39 -4.96
C SER A 122 0.02 3.20 -4.31
N ILE A 123 -1.32 3.23 -4.34
CA ILE A 123 -2.17 2.09 -4.05
C ILE A 123 -2.97 1.79 -5.31
N SER A 124 -2.88 0.55 -5.80
CA SER A 124 -3.68 0.09 -6.94
C SER A 124 -4.71 -0.93 -6.47
N PHE A 125 -5.98 -0.69 -6.77
CA PHE A 125 -7.01 -1.71 -6.59
C PHE A 125 -6.91 -2.74 -7.71
N ILE A 126 -6.94 -4.04 -7.34
CA ILE A 126 -6.85 -5.15 -8.30
C ILE A 126 -8.21 -5.31 -8.99
N GLY A 127 -8.27 -4.98 -10.27
CA GLY A 127 -9.48 -5.05 -11.09
C GLY A 127 -9.76 -3.78 -11.88
N ASN A 128 -10.90 -3.78 -12.59
CA ASN A 128 -11.37 -2.64 -13.37
C ASN A 128 -12.49 -1.90 -12.64
N PHE A 129 -12.19 -0.66 -12.24
CA PHE A 129 -13.11 0.22 -11.52
C PHE A 129 -13.47 1.48 -12.33
N SER A 130 -13.47 1.39 -13.65
CA SER A 130 -13.84 2.51 -14.54
C SER A 130 -15.31 2.90 -14.42
N THR A 131 -16.18 1.94 -14.09
CA THR A 131 -17.66 2.14 -14.02
C THR A 131 -18.26 1.79 -12.66
N SER A 132 -17.46 1.27 -11.74
CA SER A 132 -17.88 0.90 -10.38
C SER A 132 -16.82 1.28 -9.38
N SER A 133 -17.17 1.31 -8.11
CA SER A 133 -16.16 1.47 -7.03
C SER A 133 -15.72 0.11 -6.51
N PRO A 134 -14.49 0.01 -5.96
CA PRO A 134 -14.12 -1.13 -5.13
C PRO A 134 -15.12 -1.31 -3.98
N ASN A 135 -15.23 -2.54 -3.46
CA ASN A 135 -16.11 -2.81 -2.33
C ASN A 135 -15.64 -2.08 -1.05
N GLU A 136 -16.57 -1.96 -0.09
CA GLU A 136 -16.31 -1.27 1.19
C GLU A 136 -15.11 -1.86 1.96
N LYS A 137 -14.90 -3.17 1.86
CA LYS A 137 -13.78 -3.84 2.54
C LYS A 137 -12.44 -3.41 1.96
N ALA A 138 -12.32 -3.36 0.64
CA ALA A 138 -11.11 -2.90 -0.04
C ALA A 138 -10.84 -1.40 0.22
N LEU A 139 -11.89 -0.57 0.14
CA LEU A 139 -11.79 0.87 0.43
C LEU A 139 -11.34 1.14 1.88
N LYS A 140 -11.94 0.43 2.85
CA LYS A 140 -11.55 0.51 4.26
C LYS A 140 -10.09 0.08 4.46
N THR A 141 -9.69 -1.02 3.83
CA THR A 141 -8.31 -1.53 3.90
C THR A 141 -7.30 -0.53 3.34
N ALA A 142 -7.57 0.06 2.18
CA ALA A 142 -6.70 1.07 1.58
C ALA A 142 -6.54 2.29 2.51
N ARG A 143 -7.64 2.79 3.10
CA ARG A 143 -7.62 3.90 4.05
C ARG A 143 -6.82 3.55 5.31
N SER A 144 -7.01 2.36 5.86
CA SER A 144 -6.26 1.90 7.03
C SER A 144 -4.77 1.77 6.70
N TRP A 145 -4.41 1.30 5.49
CA TRP A 145 -3.01 1.20 5.06
C TRP A 145 -2.33 2.56 4.93
N MET A 146 -3.02 3.57 4.42
CA MET A 146 -2.50 4.94 4.40
C MET A 146 -2.21 5.46 5.81
N ASN A 147 -3.12 5.23 6.77
CA ASN A 147 -2.94 5.59 8.17
C ASN A 147 -1.79 4.80 8.83
N CYS A 148 -1.62 3.53 8.48
CA CYS A 148 -0.46 2.73 8.89
C CYS A 148 0.85 3.36 8.39
N GLY A 149 0.89 3.89 7.18
CA GLY A 149 2.02 4.66 6.66
C GLY A 149 2.35 5.90 7.50
N VAL A 150 1.32 6.60 8.01
CA VAL A 150 1.50 7.73 8.95
C VAL A 150 2.06 7.24 10.28
N GLU A 151 1.50 6.19 10.87
CA GLU A 151 1.95 5.61 12.14
C GLU A 151 3.42 5.16 12.07
N ARG A 152 3.82 4.59 10.93
CA ARG A 152 5.20 4.13 10.67
C ARG A 152 6.14 5.23 10.15
N HIS A 153 5.70 6.49 10.11
CA HIS A 153 6.48 7.64 9.67
C HIS A 153 6.97 7.59 8.20
N TYR A 154 6.33 6.79 7.36
CA TYR A 154 6.54 6.85 5.91
C TYR A 154 5.77 7.98 5.25
N VAL A 155 4.66 8.40 5.87
CA VAL A 155 3.72 9.39 5.34
C VAL A 155 3.50 10.49 6.36
N THR A 156 3.36 11.75 5.90
CA THR A 156 3.03 12.88 6.77
C THR A 156 1.59 12.78 7.28
N LYS A 157 1.29 13.41 8.43
CA LYS A 157 -0.08 13.40 8.99
C LYS A 157 -1.10 14.08 8.07
N ASP A 158 -0.66 15.13 7.39
CA ASP A 158 -1.49 15.94 6.50
C ASP A 158 -1.28 15.53 5.03
N PHE A 159 -1.38 14.24 4.76
CA PHE A 159 -1.22 13.73 3.41
C PHE A 159 -2.45 14.00 2.53
N TYR A 160 -2.20 14.09 1.24
CA TYR A 160 -3.23 14.22 0.21
C TYR A 160 -3.41 12.91 -0.54
N VAL A 161 -4.60 12.72 -1.09
CA VAL A 161 -4.92 11.59 -1.96
C VAL A 161 -5.38 12.13 -3.31
N ILE A 162 -4.73 11.68 -4.38
CA ILE A 162 -5.11 11.99 -5.75
C ILE A 162 -5.39 10.70 -6.53
N THR A 163 -6.16 10.82 -7.60
CA THR A 163 -6.33 9.72 -8.55
C THR A 163 -5.27 9.79 -9.65
N HIS A 164 -5.07 8.69 -10.37
CA HIS A 164 -4.18 8.68 -11.54
C HIS A 164 -4.55 9.77 -12.54
N ARG A 165 -5.84 9.99 -12.80
CA ARG A 165 -6.31 11.06 -13.67
C ARG A 165 -5.86 12.46 -13.21
N GLN A 166 -5.86 12.71 -11.89
CA GLN A 166 -5.40 13.98 -11.33
C GLN A 166 -3.88 14.14 -11.33
N SER A 167 -3.14 13.03 -11.35
CA SER A 167 -1.67 13.04 -11.41
C SER A 167 -1.13 13.37 -12.81
N GLN A 168 -1.97 13.36 -13.84
CA GLN A 168 -1.58 13.53 -15.22
C GLN A 168 -2.32 14.70 -15.88
N ARG A 169 -1.77 15.20 -16.99
CA ARG A 169 -2.46 16.19 -17.83
C ARG A 169 -3.74 15.59 -18.42
N PRO A 170 -4.76 16.42 -18.67
CA PRO A 170 -6.00 15.97 -19.29
C PRO A 170 -5.76 15.15 -20.57
N GLY A 171 -6.44 14.02 -20.70
CA GLY A 171 -6.32 13.12 -21.86
C GLY A 171 -5.17 12.10 -21.81
N TYR A 172 -4.34 12.12 -20.77
CA TYR A 172 -3.28 11.10 -20.60
C TYR A 172 -3.84 9.73 -20.21
N THR A 173 -4.88 9.72 -19.42
CA THR A 173 -5.59 8.51 -19.00
C THR A 173 -7.10 8.74 -19.05
N THR A 174 -7.88 7.69 -19.31
CA THR A 174 -9.34 7.74 -19.36
C THR A 174 -9.99 7.54 -18.00
N TRP A 175 -9.22 7.21 -16.96
CA TRP A 175 -9.71 6.83 -15.62
C TRP A 175 -8.83 7.36 -14.49
#